data_41bf8d8187e806030987e5dcc5b15a6c
#
_entry.id   41bf8d8187e806030987e5dcc5b15a6c
#
_cell.length_a   1.000
_cell.length_b   1.000
_cell.length_c   1.000
_cell.angle_alpha   90.00
_cell.angle_beta   90.00
_cell.angle_gamma   90.00
#
_symmetry.space_group_name_H-M   'P 1'
#
loop_
_entity.id
_entity.type
_entity.pdbx_description
1 polymer ?
#
loop_
_entity_poly.entity_id
_entity_poly.type
_entity_poly.pdbx_seq_one_letter_code
_entity_poly.pdbx_strand_id
1 'polypeptide(L)'
;MLVYGKNVAFDLLKKNKNVKKIYFQDNFDDEKIISLVKRLKIPFKYCTKNEMGHLCNGLHQGIILDIPDYSYSKLDDLLLSDPDFVVILDHLEDPHNLGAIIRTCEAAGVRYIILPKNRQVLINSTVMKTSVGTLDSVNIVLVNNIFQAIRDLKKHNFWIVG
;
A
#
# COMPACT_ATOMS: atom_id res chain seq x y z
N MET A 1 -2.67 -9.52 -4.45
CA MET A 1 -1.37 -8.83 -4.64
C MET A 1 -0.30 -9.52 -3.80
N LEU A 2 0.91 -9.77 -4.38
CA LEU A 2 2.03 -10.33 -3.62
C LEU A 2 2.86 -9.21 -2.98
N VAL A 3 3.11 -9.32 -1.69
CA VAL A 3 4.02 -8.44 -0.94
C VAL A 3 5.08 -9.27 -0.24
N TYR A 4 6.25 -8.69 0.06
CA TYR A 4 7.39 -9.45 0.51
C TYR A 4 8.29 -8.69 1.50
N GLY A 5 9.06 -9.44 2.27
CA GLY A 5 10.01 -8.95 3.26
C GLY A 5 9.52 -9.07 4.69
N LYS A 6 10.45 -9.34 5.63
CA LYS A 6 10.15 -9.64 7.05
C LYS A 6 9.39 -8.50 7.74
N ASN A 7 9.80 -7.25 7.52
CA ASN A 7 9.17 -6.09 8.18
C ASN A 7 7.72 -5.88 7.72
N VAL A 8 7.47 -6.00 6.40
CA VAL A 8 6.11 -5.91 5.83
C VAL A 8 5.24 -7.03 6.36
N ALA A 9 5.77 -8.26 6.38
CA ALA A 9 5.07 -9.42 6.91
C ALA A 9 4.69 -9.22 8.38
N PHE A 10 5.65 -8.81 9.21
CA PHE A 10 5.43 -8.60 10.64
C PHE A 10 4.38 -7.51 10.91
N ASP A 11 4.43 -6.39 10.18
CA ASP A 11 3.46 -5.29 10.32
C ASP A 11 2.03 -5.75 9.95
N LEU A 12 1.87 -6.39 8.79
CA LEU A 12 0.58 -6.91 8.35
C LEU A 12 -0.01 -7.93 9.32
N LEU A 13 0.81 -8.86 9.82
CA LEU A 13 0.38 -9.88 10.76
C LEU A 13 0.04 -9.30 12.13
N LYS A 14 0.84 -8.34 12.62
CA LYS A 14 0.60 -7.64 13.89
C LYS A 14 -0.71 -6.84 13.86
N LYS A 15 -1.00 -6.19 12.73
CA LYS A 15 -2.24 -5.43 12.51
C LYS A 15 -3.44 -6.31 12.16
N ASN A 16 -3.27 -7.64 12.17
CA ASN A 16 -4.30 -8.61 11.80
C ASN A 16 -4.95 -8.31 10.43
N LYS A 17 -4.13 -7.89 9.46
CA LYS A 17 -4.59 -7.61 8.10
C LYS A 17 -4.97 -8.91 7.40
N ASN A 18 -5.91 -8.81 6.45
CA ASN A 18 -6.34 -9.96 5.67
C ASN A 18 -5.19 -10.48 4.80
N VAL A 19 -4.66 -11.66 5.15
CA VAL A 19 -3.62 -12.37 4.40
C VAL A 19 -4.23 -13.68 3.91
N LYS A 20 -4.29 -13.85 2.59
CA LYS A 20 -4.86 -15.05 1.96
C LYS A 20 -3.99 -16.27 2.13
N LYS A 21 -2.67 -16.10 1.94
CA LYS A 21 -1.67 -17.17 1.99
C LYS A 21 -0.27 -16.62 2.21
N ILE A 22 0.59 -17.43 2.81
CA ILE A 22 2.00 -17.11 3.02
C ILE A 22 2.88 -18.17 2.36
N TYR A 23 3.97 -17.73 1.74
CA TYR A 23 5.02 -18.56 1.18
C TYR A 23 6.30 -18.33 1.97
N PHE A 24 6.80 -19.36 2.61
CA PHE A 24 8.08 -19.36 3.30
C PHE A 24 9.12 -20.05 2.44
N GLN A 25 10.34 -19.54 2.41
CA GLN A 25 11.47 -20.29 1.88
C GLN A 25 11.80 -21.45 2.83
N ASP A 26 12.28 -22.58 2.31
CA ASP A 26 12.51 -23.82 3.09
C ASP A 26 13.38 -23.62 4.35
N ASN A 27 14.33 -22.67 4.30
CA ASN A 27 15.22 -22.33 5.41
C ASN A 27 14.76 -21.09 6.21
N PHE A 28 13.48 -20.70 6.13
CA PHE A 28 12.96 -19.57 6.90
C PHE A 28 12.82 -19.94 8.38
N ASP A 29 13.49 -19.17 9.26
CA ASP A 29 13.69 -19.48 10.68
C ASP A 29 13.19 -18.41 11.66
N ASP A 30 12.46 -17.39 11.17
CA ASP A 30 11.94 -16.33 12.03
C ASP A 30 10.76 -16.82 12.89
N GLU A 31 11.08 -17.30 14.11
CA GLU A 31 10.10 -17.86 15.03
C GLU A 31 8.96 -16.89 15.40
N LYS A 32 9.24 -15.59 15.45
CA LYS A 32 8.22 -14.56 15.77
C LYS A 32 7.15 -14.51 14.68
N ILE A 33 7.56 -14.51 13.42
CA ILE A 33 6.65 -14.49 12.27
C ILE A 33 5.91 -15.82 12.18
N ILE A 34 6.61 -16.96 12.32
CA ILE A 34 6.01 -18.30 12.23
C ILE A 34 4.95 -18.48 13.33
N SER A 35 5.22 -18.07 14.56
CA SER A 35 4.28 -18.17 15.66
C SER A 35 3.04 -17.30 15.44
N LEU A 36 3.19 -16.07 14.89
CA LEU A 36 2.08 -15.22 14.50
C LEU A 36 1.19 -15.87 13.43
N VAL A 37 1.80 -16.42 12.39
CA VAL A 37 1.08 -17.09 11.29
C VAL A 37 0.26 -18.28 11.81
N LYS A 38 0.87 -19.12 12.66
CA LYS A 38 0.18 -20.26 13.30
C LYS A 38 -0.97 -19.79 14.20
N ARG A 39 -0.75 -18.76 15.03
CA ARG A 39 -1.77 -18.19 15.92
C ARG A 39 -2.96 -17.62 15.13
N LEU A 40 -2.69 -16.94 14.02
CA LEU A 40 -3.72 -16.36 13.16
C LEU A 40 -4.36 -17.38 12.21
N LYS A 41 -3.89 -18.66 12.24
CA LYS A 41 -4.37 -19.76 11.37
C LYS A 41 -4.34 -19.41 9.87
N ILE A 42 -3.34 -18.64 9.45
CA ILE A 42 -3.18 -18.26 8.04
C ILE A 42 -2.58 -19.45 7.28
N PRO A 43 -3.14 -19.83 6.12
CA PRO A 43 -2.58 -20.88 5.28
C PRO A 43 -1.16 -20.51 4.82
N PHE A 44 -0.23 -21.45 4.90
CA PHE A 44 1.13 -21.23 4.43
C PHE A 44 1.70 -22.46 3.70
N LYS A 45 2.74 -22.24 2.89
CA LYS A 45 3.49 -23.28 2.18
C LYS A 45 4.98 -22.95 2.26
N TYR A 46 5.80 -23.97 2.47
CA TYR A 46 7.25 -23.85 2.25
C TYR A 46 7.56 -24.05 0.76
N CYS A 47 8.51 -23.29 0.26
CA CYS A 47 8.91 -23.21 -1.14
C CYS A 47 10.44 -23.20 -1.25
N THR A 48 10.95 -23.81 -2.29
CA THR A 48 12.37 -23.73 -2.65
C THR A 48 12.75 -22.30 -3.06
N LYS A 49 14.05 -21.98 -3.04
CA LYS A 49 14.56 -20.68 -3.50
C LYS A 49 14.12 -20.36 -4.93
N ASN A 50 14.09 -21.37 -5.81
CA ASN A 50 13.66 -21.20 -7.20
C ASN A 50 12.16 -20.85 -7.31
N GLU A 51 11.30 -21.55 -6.57
CA GLU A 51 9.86 -21.25 -6.52
C GLU A 51 9.61 -19.85 -5.99
N MET A 52 10.33 -19.42 -4.95
CA MET A 52 10.24 -18.03 -4.43
C MET A 52 10.66 -17.00 -5.47
N GLY A 53 11.72 -17.27 -6.25
CA GLY A 53 12.17 -16.41 -7.35
C GLY A 53 11.15 -16.28 -8.48
N HIS A 54 10.37 -17.32 -8.76
CA HIS A 54 9.26 -17.24 -9.73
C HIS A 54 8.08 -16.41 -9.21
N LEU A 55 7.83 -16.41 -7.90
CA LEU A 55 6.78 -15.61 -7.30
C LEU A 55 7.13 -14.12 -7.22
N CYS A 56 8.39 -13.80 -6.96
CA CYS A 56 8.85 -12.43 -6.75
C CYS A 56 10.33 -12.25 -7.08
N ASN A 57 10.65 -11.28 -7.92
CA ASN A 57 12.02 -10.90 -8.27
C ASN A 57 12.68 -9.92 -7.27
N GLY A 58 12.01 -9.59 -6.17
CA GLY A 58 12.50 -8.65 -5.17
C GLY A 58 13.23 -9.30 -4.00
N LEU A 59 13.83 -8.48 -3.13
CA LEU A 59 14.47 -8.92 -1.89
C LEU A 59 13.41 -9.37 -0.88
N HIS A 60 12.96 -10.64 -1.00
CA HIS A 60 11.85 -11.19 -0.22
C HIS A 60 12.26 -11.68 1.18
N GLN A 61 13.53 -11.80 1.49
CA GLN A 61 14.04 -12.22 2.82
C GLN A 61 13.43 -13.55 3.32
N GLY A 62 13.09 -14.45 2.39
CA GLY A 62 12.50 -15.76 2.69
C GLY A 62 11.00 -15.77 2.96
N ILE A 63 10.29 -14.65 2.80
CA ILE A 63 8.84 -14.59 3.02
C ILE A 63 8.12 -13.74 1.96
N ILE A 64 7.03 -14.29 1.43
CA ILE A 64 6.09 -13.63 0.52
C ILE A 64 4.66 -13.86 1.03
N LEU A 65 3.83 -12.83 1.02
CA LEU A 65 2.43 -12.90 1.43
C LEU A 65 1.53 -12.58 0.24
N ASP A 66 0.49 -13.36 0.06
CA ASP A 66 -0.63 -13.02 -0.83
C ASP A 66 -1.71 -12.32 -0.02
N ILE A 67 -1.95 -11.06 -0.36
CA ILE A 67 -2.95 -10.22 0.27
C ILE A 67 -3.98 -9.74 -0.77
N PRO A 68 -5.17 -9.29 -0.35
CA PRO A 68 -6.08 -8.59 -1.25
C PRO A 68 -5.40 -7.41 -1.94
N ASP A 69 -5.87 -7.04 -3.11
CA ASP A 69 -5.43 -5.82 -3.77
C ASP A 69 -5.84 -4.60 -2.94
N TYR A 70 -5.07 -3.50 -3.08
CA TYR A 70 -5.37 -2.26 -2.37
C TYR A 70 -6.73 -1.71 -2.80
N SER A 71 -7.55 -1.34 -1.83
CA SER A 71 -8.85 -0.75 -2.08
C SER A 71 -8.74 0.77 -2.10
N TYR A 72 -8.94 1.36 -3.27
CA TYR A 72 -8.91 2.81 -3.45
C TYR A 72 -10.24 3.45 -3.01
N SER A 73 -10.14 4.63 -2.41
CA SER A 73 -11.30 5.46 -2.06
C SER A 73 -11.83 6.17 -3.30
N LYS A 74 -13.09 6.61 -3.23
CA LYS A 74 -13.71 7.42 -4.27
C LYS A 74 -13.57 8.91 -3.96
N LEU A 75 -13.67 9.76 -4.98
CA LEU A 75 -13.65 11.21 -4.80
C LEU A 75 -14.83 11.68 -3.94
N ASP A 76 -16.00 11.07 -4.09
CA ASP A 76 -17.18 11.38 -3.29
C ASP A 76 -16.94 11.14 -1.78
N ASP A 77 -16.22 10.06 -1.42
CA ASP A 77 -15.89 9.78 -0.02
C ASP A 77 -15.00 10.88 0.57
N LEU A 78 -14.06 11.40 -0.23
CA LEU A 78 -13.22 12.54 0.15
C LEU A 78 -14.05 13.81 0.35
N LEU A 79 -14.91 14.14 -0.61
CA LEU A 79 -15.75 15.35 -0.57
C LEU A 79 -16.73 15.32 0.61
N LEU A 80 -17.27 14.15 0.94
CA LEU A 80 -18.15 13.98 2.11
C LEU A 80 -17.40 14.08 3.45
N SER A 81 -16.12 13.70 3.48
CA SER A 81 -15.31 13.75 4.71
C SER A 81 -14.78 15.15 5.03
N ASP A 82 -14.85 16.07 4.05
CA ASP A 82 -14.46 17.49 4.15
C ASP A 82 -13.09 17.70 4.85
N PRO A 83 -12.00 17.11 4.33
CA PRO A 83 -10.69 17.22 4.98
C PRO A 83 -10.07 18.60 4.77
N ASP A 84 -9.37 19.11 5.77
CA ASP A 84 -8.69 20.43 5.71
C ASP A 84 -7.62 20.49 4.61
N PHE A 85 -7.00 19.35 4.29
CA PHE A 85 -5.87 19.28 3.35
C PHE A 85 -5.88 18.00 2.51
N VAL A 86 -5.67 18.17 1.20
CA VAL A 86 -5.60 17.07 0.22
C VAL A 86 -4.36 17.26 -0.65
N VAL A 87 -3.64 16.18 -0.92
CA VAL A 87 -2.50 16.20 -1.84
C VAL A 87 -2.92 15.59 -3.17
N ILE A 88 -2.56 16.24 -4.27
CA ILE A 88 -2.76 15.73 -5.64
C ILE A 88 -1.37 15.46 -6.23
N LEU A 89 -1.14 14.23 -6.69
CA LEU A 89 0.08 13.85 -7.38
C LEU A 89 -0.25 13.59 -8.84
N ASP A 90 0.44 14.31 -9.73
CA ASP A 90 0.22 14.22 -11.17
C ASP A 90 1.36 13.48 -11.85
N HIS A 91 1.03 12.32 -12.45
CA HIS A 91 1.95 11.50 -13.27
C HIS A 91 3.25 11.07 -12.55
N LEU A 92 3.17 10.66 -11.30
CA LEU A 92 4.29 10.09 -10.56
C LEU A 92 4.49 8.62 -10.95
N GLU A 93 5.65 8.27 -11.53
CA GLU A 93 5.92 6.93 -12.06
C GLU A 93 6.74 6.04 -11.11
N ASP A 94 7.58 6.62 -10.25
CA ASP A 94 8.45 5.87 -9.37
C ASP A 94 7.72 5.41 -8.08
N PRO A 95 7.64 4.08 -7.82
CA PRO A 95 7.00 3.55 -6.62
C PRO A 95 7.72 3.91 -5.31
N HIS A 96 9.04 4.14 -5.33
CA HIS A 96 9.77 4.56 -4.13
C HIS A 96 9.40 6.00 -3.75
N ASN A 97 9.28 6.89 -4.74
CA ASN A 97 8.85 8.26 -4.52
C ASN A 97 7.42 8.31 -4.01
N LEU A 98 6.49 7.52 -4.59
CA LEU A 98 5.12 7.46 -4.10
C LEU A 98 5.08 7.00 -2.64
N GLY A 99 5.80 5.94 -2.28
CA GLY A 99 5.87 5.46 -0.91
C GLY A 99 6.44 6.48 0.08
N ALA A 100 7.48 7.22 -0.32
CA ALA A 100 8.08 8.29 0.48
C ALA A 100 7.11 9.47 0.69
N ILE A 101 6.39 9.88 -0.37
CA ILE A 101 5.38 10.94 -0.29
C ILE A 101 4.23 10.52 0.64
N ILE A 102 3.72 9.30 0.53
CA ILE A 102 2.66 8.77 1.41
C ILE A 102 3.10 8.86 2.89
N ARG A 103 4.34 8.48 3.21
CA ARG A 103 4.87 8.61 4.58
C ARG A 103 4.91 10.06 5.05
N THR A 104 5.36 10.98 4.18
CA THR A 104 5.42 12.41 4.50
C THR A 104 4.02 12.98 4.70
N CYS A 105 3.06 12.60 3.85
CA CYS A 105 1.67 12.99 3.97
C CYS A 105 1.07 12.52 5.29
N GLU A 106 1.28 11.26 5.66
CA GLU A 106 0.79 10.72 6.93
C GLU A 106 1.37 11.47 8.12
N ALA A 107 2.70 11.70 8.13
CA ALA A 107 3.37 12.45 9.19
C ALA A 107 2.90 13.91 9.29
N ALA A 108 2.47 14.51 8.18
CA ALA A 108 1.89 15.86 8.12
C ALA A 108 0.39 15.89 8.43
N GLY A 109 -0.24 14.76 8.75
CA GLY A 109 -1.67 14.67 9.03
C GLY A 109 -2.59 14.67 7.78
N VAL A 110 -2.02 14.56 6.58
CA VAL A 110 -2.79 14.46 5.34
C VAL A 110 -3.53 13.13 5.28
N ARG A 111 -4.85 13.18 5.12
CA ARG A 111 -5.71 11.99 5.10
C ARG A 111 -6.03 11.48 3.71
N TYR A 112 -5.91 12.32 2.69
CA TYR A 112 -6.29 12.00 1.31
C TYR A 112 -5.22 12.40 0.31
N ILE A 113 -4.89 11.46 -0.59
CA ILE A 113 -4.01 11.69 -1.75
C ILE A 113 -4.78 11.31 -3.00
N ILE A 114 -4.84 12.19 -3.99
CA ILE A 114 -5.48 11.96 -5.28
C ILE A 114 -4.42 11.60 -6.31
N LEU A 115 -4.65 10.51 -7.04
CA LEU A 115 -3.82 10.02 -8.14
C LEU A 115 -4.65 9.89 -9.42
N PRO A 116 -4.09 10.18 -10.61
CA PRO A 116 -4.73 9.81 -11.87
C PRO A 116 -4.60 8.30 -12.09
N LYS A 117 -5.54 7.69 -12.80
CA LYS A 117 -5.49 6.25 -13.14
C LYS A 117 -4.42 5.91 -14.18
N ASN A 118 -4.12 6.85 -15.06
CA ASN A 118 -3.24 6.64 -16.22
C ASN A 118 -1.89 7.32 -15.99
N ARG A 119 -0.80 6.72 -16.53
CA ARG A 119 0.56 7.24 -16.44
C ARG A 119 0.98 7.58 -15.01
N GLN A 120 0.64 6.70 -14.09
CA GLN A 120 0.84 6.88 -12.66
C GLN A 120 1.17 5.52 -12.05
N VAL A 121 2.17 5.48 -11.17
CA VAL A 121 2.39 4.28 -10.35
C VAL A 121 1.22 4.10 -9.38
N LEU A 122 0.68 2.91 -9.37
CA LEU A 122 -0.37 2.50 -8.44
C LEU A 122 0.21 1.81 -7.21
N ILE A 123 -0.61 1.58 -6.19
CA ILE A 123 -0.19 0.86 -5.00
C ILE A 123 0.20 -0.57 -5.37
N ASN A 124 1.46 -0.89 -5.13
CA ASN A 124 2.08 -2.18 -5.37
C ASN A 124 2.97 -2.60 -4.19
N SER A 125 3.63 -3.75 -4.29
CA SER A 125 4.50 -4.27 -3.23
C SER A 125 5.64 -3.32 -2.84
N THR A 126 6.20 -2.57 -3.80
CA THR A 126 7.26 -1.60 -3.54
C THR A 126 6.74 -0.38 -2.79
N VAL A 127 5.60 0.17 -3.20
CA VAL A 127 4.93 1.28 -2.49
C VAL A 127 4.57 0.85 -1.07
N MET A 128 3.99 -0.35 -0.88
CA MET A 128 3.68 -0.86 0.46
C MET A 128 4.92 -0.99 1.34
N LYS A 129 6.03 -1.45 0.79
CA LYS A 129 7.30 -1.59 1.50
C LYS A 129 7.89 -0.23 1.89
N THR A 130 7.88 0.74 0.97
CA THR A 130 8.47 2.08 1.17
C THR A 130 7.61 2.98 2.04
N SER A 131 6.29 2.82 2.02
CA SER A 131 5.37 3.56 2.89
C SER A 131 5.40 3.09 4.36
N VAL A 132 6.03 1.95 4.65
CA VAL A 132 6.26 1.45 6.04
C VAL A 132 4.98 1.43 6.88
N GLY A 133 3.89 0.89 6.32
CA GLY A 133 2.62 0.71 7.05
C GLY A 133 1.74 1.96 7.18
N THR A 134 2.11 3.10 6.56
CA THR A 134 1.35 4.35 6.61
C THR A 134 0.12 4.37 5.68
N LEU A 135 0.04 3.41 4.74
CA LEU A 135 -1.13 3.26 3.84
C LEU A 135 -2.46 3.02 4.57
N ASP A 136 -2.42 2.63 5.85
CA ASP A 136 -3.63 2.43 6.65
C ASP A 136 -4.23 3.75 7.16
N SER A 137 -3.42 4.80 7.21
CA SER A 137 -3.79 6.12 7.75
C SER A 137 -4.10 7.13 6.66
N VAL A 138 -3.81 6.80 5.38
CA VAL A 138 -3.99 7.68 4.24
C VAL A 138 -4.88 7.01 3.20
N ASN A 139 -5.91 7.71 2.75
CA ASN A 139 -6.81 7.24 1.70
C ASN A 139 -6.28 7.65 0.33
N ILE A 140 -6.07 6.71 -0.55
CA ILE A 140 -5.68 6.97 -1.93
C ILE A 140 -6.92 6.98 -2.81
N VAL A 141 -7.17 8.11 -3.45
CA VAL A 141 -8.31 8.33 -4.35
C VAL A 141 -7.83 8.25 -5.79
N LEU A 142 -8.42 7.37 -6.60
CA LEU A 142 -8.13 7.30 -8.04
C LEU A 142 -9.16 8.07 -8.84
N VAL A 143 -8.67 8.98 -9.69
CA VAL A 143 -9.50 9.77 -10.60
C VAL A 143 -9.13 9.52 -12.06
N ASN A 144 -10.11 9.60 -12.94
CA ASN A 144 -9.85 9.48 -14.39
C ASN A 144 -9.21 10.75 -14.96
N ASN A 145 -9.52 11.91 -14.35
CA ASN A 145 -9.08 13.21 -14.83
C ASN A 145 -8.84 14.15 -13.63
N ILE A 146 -7.59 14.60 -13.47
CA ILE A 146 -7.18 15.50 -12.38
C ILE A 146 -7.87 16.88 -12.51
N PHE A 147 -7.99 17.40 -13.73
CA PHE A 147 -8.64 18.71 -13.92
C PHE A 147 -10.12 18.68 -13.48
N GLN A 148 -10.81 17.56 -13.73
CA GLN A 148 -12.18 17.41 -13.26
C GLN A 148 -12.22 17.30 -11.73
N ALA A 149 -11.33 16.53 -11.12
CA ALA A 149 -11.23 16.42 -9.66
C ALA A 149 -10.95 17.81 -9.01
N ILE A 150 -10.06 18.60 -9.60
CA ILE A 150 -9.76 19.96 -9.14
C ILE A 150 -11.02 20.85 -9.23
N ARG A 151 -11.79 20.77 -10.31
CA ARG A 151 -13.04 21.52 -10.43
C ARG A 151 -14.06 21.15 -9.35
N ASP A 152 -14.17 19.86 -9.05
CA ASP A 152 -15.10 19.37 -8.04
C ASP A 152 -14.64 19.76 -6.64
N LEU A 153 -13.33 19.71 -6.33
CA LEU A 153 -12.77 20.26 -5.10
C LEU A 153 -13.07 21.76 -4.95
N LYS A 154 -12.88 22.57 -6.01
CA LYS A 154 -13.19 24.00 -5.98
C LYS A 154 -14.67 24.30 -5.69
N LYS A 155 -15.61 23.47 -6.19
CA LYS A 155 -17.03 23.58 -5.85
C LYS A 155 -17.32 23.31 -4.38
N HIS A 156 -16.43 22.55 -3.71
CA HIS A 156 -16.48 22.26 -2.27
C HIS A 156 -15.55 23.17 -1.46
N ASN A 157 -15.26 24.38 -1.96
CA ASN A 157 -14.51 25.45 -1.31
C ASN A 157 -13.02 25.14 -1.05
N PHE A 158 -12.43 24.13 -1.71
CA PHE A 158 -10.99 23.90 -1.64
C PHE A 158 -10.20 24.96 -2.42
N TRP A 159 -9.17 25.49 -1.80
CA TRP A 159 -8.16 26.31 -2.46
C TRP A 159 -7.11 25.41 -3.10
N ILE A 160 -6.72 25.69 -4.34
CA ILE A 160 -5.73 24.90 -5.06
C ILE A 160 -4.43 25.69 -5.13
N VAL A 161 -3.36 25.08 -4.66
CA VAL A 161 -1.98 25.61 -4.67
C VAL A 161 -1.10 24.62 -5.43
N GLY A 162 -0.21 25.10 -6.29
CA GLY A 162 0.73 24.33 -7.09
C GLY A 162 1.96 25.12 -7.47
#